data_13939369ecbcb7aa41b89e59e0eb0731
#
_entry.id   13939369ecbcb7aa41b89e59e0eb0731
#
_cell.length_a   1.000
_cell.length_b   1.000
_cell.length_c   1.000
_cell.angle_alpha   90.00
_cell.angle_beta   90.00
_cell.angle_gamma   90.00
#
_symmetry.space_group_name_H-M   'P 1'
#
loop_
_entity.id
_entity.type
_entity.pdbx_description
1 polymer ?
#
loop_
_entity_poly.entity_id
_entity_poly.type
_entity_poly.pdbx_seq_one_letter_code
_entity_poly.pdbx_strand_id
1 'polypeptide(L)'
;MNHRFYYRMNTVSRYILFFSLMSFLSCFYFGIQFISTVNAEKAESLYPYDFMCVADKSDDKLFEKIKAKYHVTLTEYPMVRVANADKTEHLEGRGETVIQGQQIGISESTYYKLKKTVEPSFKKKSLNLDKAGKRIYVVHQQDRAIKAQPVDWYYNKKTPTLHIGVPCEYCDHADHETTYDKKIVAGEEISSLTGCYSTPKCENLIVFSDGYFKKAQNEWKDTEVLTGYKLDRYNAIYGDDGEPYIVEGPTKLVFIQADKKYIDQIDRELEAKEEKHKYIGNYDSTVKFHYSSKTAITDMKTERAVKSLICVYIIFTLSILNWIMLYAMNEMEKKEKTEREKFLISMGMDKKERKKMNKREWYIYWIIPTIILIISTILFMQDTMAARMYSGDIRKICELQETGVVAVWIVINGIYFWIMNRKARRGIENHDK
;
A
#
# COMPACT_ATOMS: atom_id res chain seq x y z
N MET A 1 -33.14 27.36 34.26
CA MET A 1 -32.31 27.91 33.14
C MET A 1 -31.15 27.04 32.75
N ASN A 2 -30.42 26.43 33.70
CA ASN A 2 -29.22 25.59 33.44
C ASN A 2 -29.47 24.30 32.65
N HIS A 3 -30.61 23.62 32.82
CA HIS A 3 -30.88 22.33 32.16
C HIS A 3 -31.09 22.47 30.67
N ARG A 4 -31.76 23.53 30.15
CA ARG A 4 -31.95 23.78 28.73
C ARG A 4 -30.64 24.18 28.02
N PHE A 5 -29.78 24.93 28.70
CA PHE A 5 -28.46 25.31 28.18
C PHE A 5 -27.52 24.08 28.02
N TYR A 6 -27.55 23.18 29.02
CA TYR A 6 -26.76 21.94 29.00
C TYR A 6 -27.21 20.99 27.88
N TYR A 7 -28.52 20.83 27.67
CA TYR A 7 -29.07 20.01 26.60
C TYR A 7 -28.68 20.54 25.21
N ARG A 8 -28.71 21.84 25.04
CA ARG A 8 -28.33 22.51 23.80
C ARG A 8 -26.82 22.36 23.51
N MET A 9 -25.97 22.53 24.51
CA MET A 9 -24.53 22.30 24.37
C MET A 9 -24.24 20.87 23.92
N ASN A 10 -24.93 19.89 24.48
CA ASN A 10 -24.75 18.50 24.12
C ASN A 10 -25.14 18.22 22.64
N THR A 11 -26.26 18.79 22.18
CA THR A 11 -26.69 18.64 20.77
C THR A 11 -25.72 19.33 19.80
N VAL A 12 -25.29 20.53 20.12
CA VAL A 12 -24.29 21.29 19.32
C VAL A 12 -22.96 20.57 19.26
N SER A 13 -22.46 20.04 20.38
CA SER A 13 -21.20 19.30 20.45
C SER A 13 -21.25 18.03 19.61
N ARG A 14 -22.36 17.28 19.68
CA ARG A 14 -22.55 16.08 18.85
C ARG A 14 -22.56 16.40 17.36
N TYR A 15 -23.21 17.50 16.97
CA TYR A 15 -23.21 17.95 15.58
C TYR A 15 -21.80 18.33 15.12
N ILE A 16 -21.07 19.14 15.91
CA ILE A 16 -19.70 19.54 15.58
C ILE A 16 -18.81 18.32 15.45
N LEU A 17 -18.91 17.37 16.37
CA LEU A 17 -18.13 16.12 16.32
C LEU A 17 -18.45 15.31 15.05
N PHE A 18 -19.73 15.08 14.78
CA PHE A 18 -20.16 14.31 13.62
C PHE A 18 -19.72 14.98 12.30
N PHE A 19 -19.97 16.28 12.17
CA PHE A 19 -19.59 17.03 10.97
C PHE A 19 -18.08 17.04 10.78
N SER A 20 -17.30 17.23 11.84
CA SER A 20 -15.83 17.18 11.79
C SER A 20 -15.33 15.81 11.37
N LEU A 21 -15.91 14.73 11.93
CA LEU A 21 -15.52 13.35 11.59
C LEU A 21 -15.83 13.02 10.13
N MET A 22 -17.05 13.33 9.67
CA MET A 22 -17.43 13.06 8.27
C MET A 22 -16.62 13.90 7.29
N SER A 23 -16.30 15.13 7.65
CA SER A 23 -15.44 16.01 6.85
C SER A 23 -14.01 15.48 6.77
N PHE A 24 -13.46 15.03 7.90
CA PHE A 24 -12.13 14.43 7.95
C PHE A 24 -12.07 13.13 7.13
N LEU A 25 -13.04 12.24 7.28
CA LEU A 25 -13.11 11.02 6.47
C LEU A 25 -13.21 11.33 4.97
N SER A 26 -14.06 12.29 4.60
CA SER A 26 -14.25 12.68 3.20
C SER A 26 -13.00 13.30 2.59
N CYS A 27 -12.44 14.31 3.24
CA CYS A 27 -11.32 15.08 2.68
C CYS A 27 -9.99 14.36 2.84
N PHE A 28 -9.69 13.85 4.02
CA PHE A 28 -8.39 13.27 4.29
C PHE A 28 -8.33 11.79 3.85
N TYR A 29 -9.13 10.93 4.46
CA TYR A 29 -8.96 9.49 4.25
C TYR A 29 -9.24 9.08 2.80
N PHE A 30 -10.39 9.45 2.26
CA PHE A 30 -10.75 9.13 0.88
C PHE A 30 -10.11 10.08 -0.13
N GLY A 31 -9.88 11.33 0.24
CA GLY A 31 -9.17 12.30 -0.59
C GLY A 31 -7.75 11.85 -0.89
N ILE A 32 -6.98 11.45 0.13
CA ILE A 32 -5.60 10.98 -0.07
C ILE A 32 -5.52 9.65 -0.83
N GLN A 33 -6.52 8.78 -0.69
CA GLN A 33 -6.59 7.56 -1.50
C GLN A 33 -6.84 7.88 -2.98
N PHE A 34 -7.76 8.80 -3.24
CA PHE A 34 -8.04 9.27 -4.60
C PHE A 34 -6.81 9.95 -5.23
N ILE A 35 -6.16 10.86 -4.51
CA ILE A 35 -4.93 11.54 -4.94
C ILE A 35 -3.83 10.52 -5.26
N SER A 36 -3.65 9.51 -4.41
CA SER A 36 -2.67 8.45 -4.64
C SER A 36 -2.93 7.71 -5.94
N THR A 37 -4.19 7.46 -6.26
CA THR A 37 -4.57 6.77 -7.49
C THR A 37 -4.37 7.66 -8.73
N VAL A 38 -4.66 8.96 -8.62
CA VAL A 38 -4.47 9.93 -9.71
C VAL A 38 -2.98 10.16 -9.99
N ASN A 39 -2.15 10.19 -8.95
CA ASN A 39 -0.71 10.41 -9.07
C ASN A 39 0.09 9.13 -9.36
N ALA A 40 -0.57 7.99 -9.43
CA ALA A 40 0.07 6.74 -9.77
C ALA A 40 0.82 6.85 -11.10
N GLU A 41 2.01 6.29 -11.16
CA GLU A 41 2.81 6.22 -12.39
C GLU A 41 2.01 5.53 -13.50
N LYS A 42 2.32 5.85 -14.76
CA LYS A 42 1.70 5.12 -15.88
C LYS A 42 1.97 3.64 -15.73
N ALA A 43 0.93 2.82 -15.83
CA ALA A 43 1.07 1.38 -15.60
C ALA A 43 2.17 0.77 -16.47
N GLU A 44 2.28 1.22 -17.73
CA GLU A 44 3.29 0.73 -18.68
C GLU A 44 4.72 1.04 -18.26
N SER A 45 4.95 2.15 -17.54
CA SER A 45 6.31 2.53 -17.10
C SER A 45 6.80 1.72 -15.90
N LEU A 46 5.89 0.98 -15.25
CA LEU A 46 6.22 0.13 -14.10
C LEU A 46 6.70 -1.27 -14.49
N TYR A 47 6.67 -1.60 -15.78
CA TYR A 47 7.04 -2.92 -16.28
C TYR A 47 8.11 -2.78 -17.38
N PRO A 48 9.40 -2.84 -17.03
CA PRO A 48 10.49 -2.69 -17.98
C PRO A 48 10.66 -3.87 -18.95
N TYR A 49 10.02 -5.00 -18.66
CA TYR A 49 10.05 -6.22 -19.45
C TYR A 49 8.64 -6.74 -19.68
N ASP A 50 8.44 -7.48 -20.79
CA ASP A 50 7.13 -8.07 -21.11
C ASP A 50 6.80 -9.23 -20.17
N PHE A 51 7.83 -10.05 -19.83
CA PHE A 51 7.70 -11.13 -18.86
C PHE A 51 8.90 -11.15 -17.92
N MET A 52 8.63 -11.52 -16.67
CA MET A 52 9.60 -11.91 -15.66
C MET A 52 9.34 -13.38 -15.32
N CYS A 53 10.35 -14.24 -15.47
CA CYS A 53 10.27 -15.63 -15.06
C CYS A 53 11.26 -15.90 -13.95
N VAL A 54 10.82 -16.69 -12.99
CA VAL A 54 11.60 -17.14 -11.84
C VAL A 54 11.89 -18.62 -12.09
N ALA A 55 13.13 -18.94 -12.51
CA ALA A 55 13.44 -20.16 -13.20
C ALA A 55 14.73 -20.85 -12.70
N ASP A 56 14.93 -22.07 -13.11
CA ASP A 56 16.18 -22.81 -12.91
C ASP A 56 16.79 -23.31 -14.24
N LYS A 57 17.82 -24.16 -14.15
CA LYS A 57 18.50 -24.72 -15.34
C LYS A 57 17.63 -25.69 -16.12
N SER A 58 16.64 -26.33 -15.51
CA SER A 58 15.75 -27.27 -16.21
C SER A 58 14.87 -26.57 -17.23
N ASP A 59 14.70 -25.26 -17.08
CA ASP A 59 13.88 -24.42 -17.95
C ASP A 59 14.64 -23.88 -19.18
N ASP A 60 15.95 -24.06 -19.26
CA ASP A 60 16.78 -23.52 -20.37
C ASP A 60 16.24 -23.89 -21.75
N LYS A 61 15.84 -25.15 -21.92
CA LYS A 61 15.26 -25.63 -23.19
C LYS A 61 13.99 -24.89 -23.60
N LEU A 62 13.17 -24.51 -22.64
CA LEU A 62 11.95 -23.72 -22.88
C LEU A 62 12.34 -22.33 -23.40
N PHE A 63 13.27 -21.67 -22.71
CA PHE A 63 13.69 -20.32 -23.10
C PHE A 63 14.43 -20.30 -24.45
N GLU A 64 15.25 -21.29 -24.73
CA GLU A 64 15.87 -21.46 -26.06
C GLU A 64 14.82 -21.65 -27.16
N LYS A 65 13.80 -22.48 -26.92
CA LYS A 65 12.68 -22.67 -27.85
C LYS A 65 11.90 -21.36 -28.06
N ILE A 66 11.55 -20.63 -27.00
CA ILE A 66 10.86 -19.34 -27.10
C ILE A 66 11.70 -18.34 -27.88
N LYS A 67 13.00 -18.25 -27.57
CA LYS A 67 13.94 -17.37 -28.27
C LYS A 67 14.02 -17.67 -29.77
N ALA A 68 14.14 -18.94 -30.13
CA ALA A 68 14.23 -19.36 -31.53
C ALA A 68 12.92 -19.12 -32.30
N LYS A 69 11.79 -19.39 -31.67
CA LYS A 69 10.46 -19.30 -32.30
C LYS A 69 9.97 -17.88 -32.49
N TYR A 70 10.18 -17.01 -31.47
CA TYR A 70 9.60 -15.66 -31.43
C TYR A 70 10.62 -14.53 -31.57
N HIS A 71 11.91 -14.87 -31.71
CA HIS A 71 13.04 -13.93 -31.86
C HIS A 71 13.08 -12.89 -30.71
N VAL A 72 12.81 -13.33 -29.48
CA VAL A 72 12.78 -12.47 -28.30
C VAL A 72 14.19 -12.16 -27.76
N THR A 73 14.29 -11.05 -27.03
CA THR A 73 15.49 -10.75 -26.25
C THR A 73 15.34 -11.37 -24.87
N LEU A 74 16.28 -12.22 -24.47
CA LEU A 74 16.35 -12.80 -23.14
C LEU A 74 17.51 -12.17 -22.35
N THR A 75 17.23 -11.82 -21.11
CA THR A 75 18.26 -11.35 -20.16
C THR A 75 18.13 -12.15 -18.88
N GLU A 76 19.22 -12.76 -18.44
CA GLU A 76 19.22 -13.62 -17.26
C GLU A 76 20.12 -13.06 -16.16
N TYR A 77 19.64 -13.18 -14.91
CA TYR A 77 20.39 -12.82 -13.73
C TYR A 77 20.26 -13.92 -12.66
N PRO A 78 21.36 -14.25 -11.98
CA PRO A 78 21.29 -15.18 -10.86
C PRO A 78 20.49 -14.60 -9.71
N MET A 79 19.72 -15.45 -9.02
CA MET A 79 18.94 -15.11 -7.86
C MET A 79 19.01 -16.20 -6.79
N VAL A 80 18.57 -15.84 -5.60
CA VAL A 80 18.22 -16.77 -4.52
C VAL A 80 16.83 -16.42 -3.99
N ARG A 81 16.13 -17.38 -3.45
CA ARG A 81 14.93 -17.08 -2.65
C ARG A 81 15.32 -16.65 -1.25
N VAL A 82 14.56 -15.70 -0.73
CA VAL A 82 14.75 -15.18 0.62
C VAL A 82 13.40 -15.18 1.30
N ALA A 83 13.26 -16.00 2.33
CA ALA A 83 12.11 -15.97 3.22
C ALA A 83 12.32 -14.94 4.32
N ASN A 84 11.30 -14.19 4.68
CA ASN A 84 11.30 -13.33 5.85
C ASN A 84 10.31 -13.84 6.90
N ALA A 85 10.73 -13.79 8.15
CA ALA A 85 9.94 -14.20 9.29
C ALA A 85 9.79 -13.05 10.28
N ASP A 86 8.68 -13.06 10.98
CA ASP A 86 8.39 -12.07 12.00
C ASP A 86 8.97 -12.48 13.35
N LYS A 87 8.58 -13.62 13.84
CA LYS A 87 8.91 -14.04 15.19
C LYS A 87 8.95 -15.57 15.29
N THR A 88 9.91 -16.07 16.02
CA THR A 88 9.87 -17.44 16.48
C THR A 88 9.08 -17.46 17.80
N GLU A 89 7.90 -18.00 17.80
CA GLU A 89 7.12 -18.26 19.01
C GLU A 89 7.45 -19.65 19.53
N HIS A 90 7.85 -19.74 20.78
CA HIS A 90 8.00 -21.02 21.46
C HIS A 90 6.69 -21.36 22.16
N LEU A 91 5.82 -22.10 21.48
CA LEU A 91 4.63 -22.66 22.06
C LEU A 91 4.94 -24.11 22.52
N GLU A 92 4.81 -24.35 23.83
CA GLU A 92 4.95 -25.69 24.43
C GLU A 92 6.28 -26.42 24.12
N GLY A 93 7.40 -25.68 24.00
CA GLY A 93 8.71 -26.27 23.71
C GLY A 93 8.99 -26.50 22.22
N ARG A 94 8.08 -26.09 21.35
CA ARG A 94 8.24 -26.05 19.91
C ARG A 94 8.43 -24.62 19.43
N GLY A 95 9.39 -24.39 18.54
CA GLY A 95 9.58 -23.08 17.92
C GLY A 95 8.70 -22.96 16.68
N GLU A 96 7.67 -22.13 16.72
CA GLU A 96 6.94 -21.75 15.51
C GLU A 96 7.52 -20.45 14.95
N THR A 97 7.90 -20.47 13.67
CA THR A 97 8.34 -19.29 12.95
C THR A 97 7.21 -18.81 12.07
N VAL A 98 6.68 -17.62 12.36
CA VAL A 98 5.64 -17.02 11.52
C VAL A 98 6.29 -16.44 10.27
N ILE A 99 6.03 -17.09 9.14
CA ILE A 99 6.54 -16.68 7.84
C ILE A 99 5.74 -15.50 7.33
N GLN A 100 6.46 -14.44 6.93
CA GLN A 100 5.87 -13.20 6.44
C GLN A 100 5.83 -13.11 4.92
N GLY A 101 6.60 -13.94 4.22
CA GLY A 101 6.58 -14.00 2.76
C GLY A 101 7.95 -14.36 2.15
N GLN A 102 7.97 -14.37 0.82
CA GLN A 102 9.15 -14.68 0.04
C GLN A 102 9.58 -13.49 -0.80
N GLN A 103 10.89 -13.27 -0.87
CA GLN A 103 11.50 -12.18 -1.62
C GLN A 103 12.53 -12.75 -2.61
N ILE A 104 12.99 -11.90 -3.50
CA ILE A 104 14.02 -12.22 -4.46
C ILE A 104 15.36 -11.65 -3.96
N GLY A 105 16.32 -12.50 -3.67
CA GLY A 105 17.69 -12.09 -3.36
C GLY A 105 18.54 -11.93 -4.61
N ILE A 106 19.21 -10.79 -4.75
CA ILE A 106 20.13 -10.49 -5.87
C ILE A 106 21.46 -9.93 -5.37
N SER A 107 22.45 -9.97 -6.24
CA SER A 107 23.75 -9.35 -5.96
C SER A 107 23.71 -7.83 -6.18
N GLU A 108 24.63 -7.09 -5.53
CA GLU A 108 24.82 -5.65 -5.73
C GLU A 108 25.12 -5.32 -7.19
N SER A 109 25.92 -6.14 -7.87
CA SER A 109 26.22 -5.97 -9.29
C SER A 109 25.00 -6.16 -10.18
N THR A 110 24.11 -7.11 -9.86
CA THR A 110 22.82 -7.31 -10.55
C THR A 110 21.90 -6.11 -10.34
N TYR A 111 21.79 -5.63 -9.10
CA TYR A 111 21.03 -4.42 -8.79
C TYR A 111 21.45 -3.24 -9.66
N TYR A 112 22.75 -2.96 -9.77
CA TYR A 112 23.23 -1.84 -10.59
C TYR A 112 22.92 -2.01 -12.07
N LYS A 113 22.96 -3.23 -12.59
CA LYS A 113 22.58 -3.50 -13.99
C LYS A 113 21.10 -3.24 -14.22
N LEU A 114 20.23 -3.77 -13.36
CA LEU A 114 18.79 -3.53 -13.42
C LEU A 114 18.46 -2.03 -13.27
N LYS A 115 19.09 -1.37 -12.32
CA LYS A 115 18.88 0.07 -12.08
C LYS A 115 19.28 0.90 -13.30
N LYS A 116 20.40 0.58 -13.94
CA LYS A 116 20.86 1.29 -15.14
C LYS A 116 19.96 1.04 -16.35
N THR A 117 19.33 -0.12 -16.45
CA THR A 117 18.35 -0.42 -17.50
C THR A 117 17.10 0.42 -17.38
N VAL A 118 16.58 0.58 -16.14
CA VAL A 118 15.38 1.38 -15.88
C VAL A 118 15.69 2.87 -15.86
N GLU A 119 16.87 3.25 -15.35
CA GLU A 119 17.29 4.64 -15.20
C GLU A 119 18.69 4.84 -15.80
N PRO A 120 18.80 5.09 -17.13
CA PRO A 120 20.09 5.21 -17.81
C PRO A 120 21.04 6.28 -17.24
N SER A 121 20.48 7.32 -16.63
CA SER A 121 21.22 8.41 -15.96
C SER A 121 21.73 8.07 -14.57
N PHE A 122 21.39 6.89 -14.05
CA PHE A 122 21.76 6.47 -12.70
C PHE A 122 23.27 6.44 -12.50
N LYS A 123 23.73 7.10 -11.43
CA LYS A 123 25.14 7.06 -11.00
C LYS A 123 25.26 6.10 -9.82
N LYS A 124 26.22 5.17 -9.97
CA LYS A 124 26.50 4.17 -8.94
C LYS A 124 26.86 4.85 -7.60
N LYS A 125 26.12 4.48 -6.55
CA LYS A 125 26.36 4.89 -5.16
C LYS A 125 26.61 3.65 -4.32
N SER A 126 27.49 3.74 -3.33
CA SER A 126 27.70 2.63 -2.40
C SER A 126 26.43 2.34 -1.62
N LEU A 127 26.02 1.08 -1.54
CA LEU A 127 24.88 0.62 -0.76
C LEU A 127 25.27 0.29 0.70
N ASN A 128 26.54 0.47 1.08
CA ASN A 128 27.06 0.14 2.40
C ASN A 128 26.79 -1.31 2.85
N LEU A 129 26.85 -2.24 1.92
CA LEU A 129 26.70 -3.66 2.17
C LEU A 129 28.01 -4.27 2.71
N ASP A 130 27.91 -5.32 3.53
CA ASP A 130 29.06 -6.03 4.05
C ASP A 130 29.26 -7.41 3.42
N LYS A 131 30.48 -7.92 3.49
CA LYS A 131 30.83 -9.23 2.96
C LYS A 131 30.27 -10.39 3.80
N ALA A 132 29.86 -10.14 5.03
CA ALA A 132 29.27 -11.14 5.92
C ALA A 132 27.76 -11.29 5.70
N GLY A 133 27.15 -10.44 4.88
CA GLY A 133 25.71 -10.48 4.60
C GLY A 133 24.83 -10.02 5.75
N LYS A 134 25.39 -9.33 6.74
CA LYS A 134 24.59 -8.74 7.83
C LYS A 134 23.81 -7.50 7.40
N ARG A 135 24.33 -6.77 6.41
CA ARG A 135 23.72 -5.55 5.87
C ARG A 135 23.12 -5.83 4.52
N ILE A 136 21.87 -5.43 4.35
CA ILE A 136 21.08 -5.60 3.11
C ILE A 136 20.57 -4.25 2.63
N TYR A 137 20.26 -4.18 1.33
CA TYR A 137 19.51 -3.08 0.75
C TYR A 137 18.19 -3.62 0.19
N VAL A 138 17.08 -2.91 0.39
CA VAL A 138 15.75 -3.38 0.01
C VAL A 138 15.20 -2.52 -1.11
N VAL A 139 14.70 -3.15 -2.17
CA VAL A 139 13.97 -2.49 -3.23
C VAL A 139 12.52 -2.95 -3.18
N HIS A 140 11.64 -2.03 -2.78
CA HIS A 140 10.21 -2.24 -2.82
C HIS A 140 9.72 -2.08 -4.25
N GLN A 141 9.35 -3.19 -4.89
CA GLN A 141 8.93 -3.26 -6.30
C GLN A 141 7.50 -2.77 -6.48
N GLN A 142 7.30 -1.45 -6.41
CA GLN A 142 5.97 -0.86 -6.52
C GLN A 142 6.00 0.57 -7.04
N ASP A 143 4.83 1.09 -7.33
CA ASP A 143 4.61 2.48 -7.70
C ASP A 143 4.96 3.43 -6.53
N ARG A 144 5.75 4.47 -6.83
CA ARG A 144 6.16 5.47 -5.84
C ARG A 144 5.01 6.30 -5.27
N ALA A 145 3.88 6.35 -5.97
CA ALA A 145 2.72 7.13 -5.56
C ALA A 145 1.79 6.38 -4.60
N ILE A 146 1.98 5.09 -4.39
CA ILE A 146 1.18 4.30 -3.44
C ILE A 146 1.98 4.03 -2.15
N LYS A 147 1.26 3.65 -1.11
CA LYS A 147 1.89 3.28 0.17
C LYS A 147 2.85 2.13 -0.06
N ALA A 148 4.10 2.31 0.35
CA ALA A 148 5.05 1.21 0.41
C ALA A 148 4.47 0.10 1.26
N GLN A 149 4.51 -1.12 0.72
CA GLN A 149 4.25 -2.32 1.50
C GLN A 149 5.63 -2.86 1.87
N PRO A 150 6.11 -2.57 3.07
CA PRO A 150 7.41 -3.05 3.48
C PRO A 150 7.38 -4.57 3.45
N VAL A 151 8.50 -5.17 3.11
CA VAL A 151 8.80 -6.52 3.50
C VAL A 151 8.51 -6.58 4.99
N ASP A 152 7.60 -7.43 5.38
CA ASP A 152 6.97 -7.35 6.71
C ASP A 152 7.98 -7.47 7.84
N TRP A 153 8.34 -6.34 8.40
CA TRP A 153 9.12 -6.26 9.63
C TRP A 153 8.20 -5.86 10.77
N TYR A 154 7.50 -6.78 11.29
CA TYR A 154 6.41 -6.50 12.23
C TYR A 154 6.85 -5.68 13.45
N TYR A 155 8.04 -5.95 13.97
CA TYR A 155 8.51 -5.28 15.19
C TYR A 155 9.70 -4.36 14.98
N ASN A 156 10.47 -4.53 13.93
CA ASN A 156 11.65 -3.70 13.70
C ASN A 156 12.03 -3.59 12.22
N LYS A 157 11.58 -2.52 11.57
CA LYS A 157 11.89 -2.21 10.18
C LYS A 157 13.38 -2.18 9.83
N LYS A 158 14.27 -1.99 10.82
CA LYS A 158 15.70 -1.87 10.60
C LYS A 158 16.46 -3.19 10.72
N THR A 159 15.86 -4.19 11.35
CA THR A 159 16.48 -5.49 11.60
C THR A 159 15.55 -6.65 11.28
N PRO A 160 15.21 -6.86 10.00
CA PRO A 160 14.40 -7.99 9.59
C PRO A 160 15.12 -9.31 9.83
N THR A 161 14.36 -10.35 10.02
CA THR A 161 14.85 -11.71 10.14
C THR A 161 14.67 -12.42 8.81
N LEU A 162 15.75 -12.87 8.19
CA LEU A 162 15.76 -13.45 6.85
C LEU A 162 16.41 -14.83 6.84
N HIS A 163 15.92 -15.68 5.99
CA HIS A 163 16.47 -16.98 5.65
C HIS A 163 16.72 -17.07 4.13
N ILE A 164 17.86 -17.63 3.73
CA ILE A 164 18.12 -17.95 2.34
C ILE A 164 17.49 -19.30 2.03
N GLY A 165 16.37 -19.28 1.36
CA GLY A 165 15.63 -20.49 1.07
C GLY A 165 14.14 -20.28 0.90
N VAL A 166 13.43 -21.39 0.77
CA VAL A 166 11.97 -21.43 0.82
C VAL A 166 11.53 -21.44 2.28
N PRO A 167 10.45 -20.74 2.65
CA PRO A 167 9.96 -20.79 4.01
C PRO A 167 9.55 -22.21 4.37
N CYS A 168 9.95 -22.65 5.55
CA CYS A 168 9.46 -23.87 6.16
C CYS A 168 8.64 -23.49 7.40
N GLU A 169 7.33 -23.73 7.36
CA GLU A 169 6.42 -23.38 8.46
C GLU A 169 6.42 -24.44 9.56
N TYR A 170 6.69 -25.70 9.19
CA TYR A 170 6.63 -26.85 10.07
C TYR A 170 7.94 -27.64 10.10
N CYS A 171 9.07 -26.98 10.30
CA CYS A 171 10.28 -27.69 10.66
C CYS A 171 10.23 -28.07 12.14
N ASP A 172 9.33 -28.98 12.48
CA ASP A 172 8.90 -29.34 13.84
C ASP A 172 9.86 -30.32 14.54
N HIS A 173 10.99 -30.61 13.94
CA HIS A 173 11.98 -31.50 14.51
C HIS A 173 13.13 -30.69 15.12
N ALA A 174 13.32 -30.83 16.41
CA ALA A 174 14.31 -30.10 17.22
C ALA A 174 15.75 -30.18 16.70
N ASP A 175 16.04 -31.03 15.74
CA ASP A 175 17.36 -31.23 15.16
C ASP A 175 17.61 -30.40 13.88
N HIS A 176 16.62 -29.67 13.37
CA HIS A 176 16.68 -29.00 12.06
C HIS A 176 16.03 -27.62 12.06
N GLU A 177 16.50 -26.74 12.92
CA GLU A 177 16.02 -25.36 12.94
C GLU A 177 16.46 -24.65 11.66
N THR A 178 15.50 -24.18 10.85
CA THR A 178 15.73 -23.19 9.81
C THR A 178 16.24 -21.91 10.46
N THR A 179 17.51 -21.58 10.25
CA THR A 179 18.11 -20.42 10.88
C THR A 179 17.72 -19.13 10.15
N TYR A 180 16.89 -18.34 10.81
CA TYR A 180 16.59 -16.99 10.38
C TYR A 180 17.57 -16.01 11.00
N ASP A 181 18.36 -15.37 10.16
CA ASP A 181 19.37 -14.39 10.59
C ASP A 181 18.80 -12.98 10.64
N LYS A 182 19.08 -12.26 11.72
CA LYS A 182 18.81 -10.82 11.79
C LYS A 182 19.72 -10.06 10.84
N LYS A 183 19.11 -9.29 9.93
CA LYS A 183 19.80 -8.42 8.98
C LYS A 183 19.61 -6.95 9.35
N ILE A 184 20.53 -6.09 8.95
CA ILE A 184 20.43 -4.64 9.11
C ILE A 184 20.11 -4.03 7.75
N VAL A 185 19.00 -3.30 7.66
CA VAL A 185 18.67 -2.55 6.45
C VAL A 185 19.58 -1.34 6.33
N ALA A 186 20.57 -1.41 5.44
CA ALA A 186 21.51 -0.33 5.16
C ALA A 186 20.87 0.82 4.36
N GLY A 187 19.81 0.53 3.62
CA GLY A 187 19.00 1.47 2.87
C GLY A 187 17.87 0.78 2.16
N GLU A 188 16.91 1.57 1.71
CA GLU A 188 15.73 1.10 1.00
C GLU A 188 15.30 2.09 -0.06
N GLU A 189 14.67 1.62 -1.12
CA GLU A 189 14.04 2.45 -2.14
C GLU A 189 12.74 1.82 -2.67
N ILE A 190 11.87 2.66 -3.22
CA ILE A 190 10.73 2.23 -4.01
C ILE A 190 11.11 2.38 -5.48
N SER A 191 11.12 1.29 -6.21
CA SER A 191 11.48 1.28 -7.63
C SER A 191 10.96 0.03 -8.32
N SER A 192 10.57 0.16 -9.57
CA SER A 192 10.12 -0.96 -10.39
C SER A 192 11.27 -1.45 -11.27
N LEU A 193 12.20 -2.21 -10.70
CA LEU A 193 13.38 -2.70 -11.46
C LEU A 193 13.08 -3.93 -12.31
N THR A 194 12.18 -4.79 -11.87
CA THR A 194 11.81 -6.02 -12.57
C THR A 194 10.35 -6.04 -13.00
N GLY A 195 9.55 -5.14 -12.47
CA GLY A 195 8.10 -5.03 -12.63
C GLY A 195 7.40 -4.94 -11.28
N CYS A 196 6.27 -4.26 -11.26
CA CYS A 196 5.43 -4.15 -10.06
C CYS A 196 4.54 -5.40 -9.91
N TYR A 197 5.15 -6.58 -9.88
CA TYR A 197 4.46 -7.84 -9.64
C TYR A 197 4.30 -8.14 -8.14
N SER A 198 4.89 -7.29 -7.31
CA SER A 198 4.91 -7.45 -5.88
C SER A 198 3.48 -7.52 -5.32
N THR A 199 3.17 -8.63 -4.72
CA THR A 199 2.08 -8.73 -3.75
C THR A 199 2.57 -8.27 -2.37
N PRO A 200 1.72 -8.04 -1.38
CA PRO A 200 2.15 -7.61 -0.05
C PRO A 200 3.27 -8.42 0.57
N LYS A 201 3.47 -9.67 0.14
CA LYS A 201 4.38 -10.62 0.79
C LYS A 201 5.50 -11.15 -0.09
N CYS A 202 5.59 -10.80 -1.36
CA CYS A 202 6.58 -11.38 -2.26
C CYS A 202 7.09 -10.43 -3.35
N GLU A 203 8.16 -10.86 -4.00
CA GLU A 203 8.76 -10.28 -5.20
C GLU A 203 9.46 -8.93 -5.00
N ASN A 204 9.67 -8.46 -3.76
CA ASN A 204 10.62 -7.37 -3.53
C ASN A 204 12.06 -7.87 -3.69
N LEU A 205 13.00 -6.96 -3.95
CA LEU A 205 14.40 -7.35 -4.09
C LEU A 205 15.15 -7.08 -2.80
N ILE A 206 15.85 -8.13 -2.33
CA ILE A 206 16.83 -8.05 -1.26
C ILE A 206 18.21 -8.07 -1.90
N VAL A 207 18.94 -6.97 -1.77
CA VAL A 207 20.25 -6.83 -2.38
C VAL A 207 21.34 -7.16 -1.36
N PHE A 208 22.19 -8.11 -1.72
CA PHE A 208 23.35 -8.52 -0.96
C PHE A 208 24.63 -8.05 -1.63
N SER A 209 25.72 -7.93 -0.87
CA SER A 209 27.05 -7.75 -1.46
C SER A 209 27.40 -8.92 -2.40
N ASP A 210 28.15 -8.68 -3.45
CA ASP A 210 28.52 -9.72 -4.42
C ASP A 210 29.21 -10.92 -3.76
N GLY A 211 30.04 -10.65 -2.74
CA GLY A 211 30.75 -11.72 -2.00
C GLY A 211 29.81 -12.62 -1.20
N TYR A 212 28.88 -12.03 -0.47
CA TYR A 212 27.88 -12.79 0.28
C TYR A 212 26.87 -13.50 -0.64
N PHE A 213 26.44 -12.83 -1.70
CA PHE A 213 25.51 -13.42 -2.65
C PHE A 213 26.06 -14.71 -3.28
N LYS A 214 27.35 -14.74 -3.63
CA LYS A 214 27.99 -15.95 -4.13
C LYS A 214 27.96 -17.10 -3.10
N LYS A 215 28.15 -16.79 -1.82
CA LYS A 215 28.00 -17.75 -0.73
C LYS A 215 26.55 -18.23 -0.62
N ALA A 216 25.60 -17.31 -0.58
CA ALA A 216 24.16 -17.60 -0.53
C ALA A 216 23.68 -18.47 -1.70
N GLN A 217 24.22 -18.25 -2.93
CA GLN A 217 23.92 -19.11 -4.07
C GLN A 217 24.41 -20.54 -3.88
N ASN A 218 25.54 -20.76 -3.23
CA ASN A 218 26.04 -22.10 -2.97
C ASN A 218 25.18 -22.78 -1.89
N GLU A 219 24.82 -22.04 -0.83
CA GLU A 219 23.90 -22.51 0.21
C GLU A 219 22.53 -22.87 -0.38
N TRP A 220 22.02 -22.04 -1.28
CA TRP A 220 20.75 -22.27 -1.97
C TRP A 220 20.73 -23.51 -2.87
N LYS A 221 21.88 -23.91 -3.38
CA LYS A 221 22.04 -25.13 -4.18
C LYS A 221 22.26 -26.38 -3.34
N ASP A 222 22.74 -26.19 -2.12
CA ASP A 222 23.03 -27.27 -1.17
C ASP A 222 21.87 -27.38 -0.17
N THR A 223 20.82 -28.04 -0.62
CA THR A 223 19.58 -28.20 0.14
C THR A 223 19.78 -29.06 1.41
N GLU A 224 20.78 -29.92 1.45
CA GLU A 224 21.11 -30.66 2.68
C GLU A 224 21.60 -29.73 3.79
N VAL A 225 22.39 -28.72 3.43
CA VAL A 225 22.87 -27.69 4.38
C VAL A 225 21.73 -26.78 4.85
N LEU A 226 20.80 -26.45 3.95
CA LEU A 226 19.69 -25.55 4.24
C LEU A 226 18.61 -26.17 5.15
N THR A 227 18.39 -27.45 5.01
CA THR A 227 17.25 -28.12 5.65
C THR A 227 17.66 -29.09 6.75
N GLY A 228 18.92 -29.50 6.79
CA GLY A 228 19.39 -30.55 7.71
C GLY A 228 18.73 -31.91 7.52
N TYR A 229 17.82 -32.04 6.57
CA TYR A 229 17.22 -33.29 6.19
C TYR A 229 18.08 -34.00 5.12
N LYS A 230 18.23 -35.31 5.26
CA LYS A 230 18.60 -36.11 4.10
C LYS A 230 17.44 -36.06 3.14
N LEU A 231 17.59 -35.23 2.12
CA LEU A 231 16.63 -35.22 1.05
C LEU A 231 16.54 -36.62 0.46
N ASP A 232 15.36 -37.04 0.17
CA ASP A 232 15.22 -38.21 -0.66
C ASP A 232 15.77 -37.88 -2.07
N ARG A 233 15.85 -38.86 -2.94
CA ARG A 233 16.38 -38.74 -4.31
C ARG A 233 15.70 -37.71 -5.19
N TYR A 234 14.67 -37.04 -4.69
CA TYR A 234 13.88 -36.01 -5.39
C TYR A 234 14.08 -34.60 -4.83
N ASN A 235 15.00 -34.44 -3.88
CA ASN A 235 15.21 -33.16 -3.23
C ASN A 235 13.88 -32.57 -2.67
N ALA A 236 13.09 -33.41 -2.04
CA ALA A 236 11.81 -33.06 -1.48
C ALA A 236 11.73 -33.44 0.00
N ILE A 237 11.16 -32.57 0.80
CA ILE A 237 10.72 -32.90 2.15
C ILE A 237 9.26 -33.31 2.04
N TYR A 238 8.88 -34.36 2.75
CA TYR A 238 7.48 -34.79 2.82
C TYR A 238 6.85 -34.19 4.07
N GLY A 239 5.67 -33.58 3.89
CA GLY A 239 4.84 -33.15 5.00
C GLY A 239 4.13 -34.35 5.69
N ASP A 240 3.45 -34.08 6.78
CA ASP A 240 2.64 -35.03 7.50
C ASP A 240 1.49 -35.60 6.65
N ASP A 241 1.11 -34.91 5.60
CA ASP A 241 0.12 -35.33 4.59
C ASP A 241 0.70 -36.25 3.50
N GLY A 242 2.02 -36.50 3.54
CA GLY A 242 2.73 -37.33 2.56
C GLY A 242 3.00 -36.60 1.22
N GLU A 243 2.65 -35.32 1.11
CA GLU A 243 2.93 -34.53 -0.08
C GLU A 243 4.37 -34.01 -0.07
N PRO A 244 5.09 -34.06 -1.22
CA PRO A 244 6.46 -33.60 -1.29
C PRO A 244 6.53 -32.07 -1.30
N TYR A 245 7.35 -31.51 -0.41
CA TYR A 245 7.74 -30.09 -0.45
C TYR A 245 9.05 -29.96 -1.23
N ILE A 246 9.02 -29.17 -2.31
CA ILE A 246 10.22 -28.92 -3.10
C ILE A 246 11.14 -27.99 -2.32
N VAL A 247 12.36 -28.45 -2.07
CA VAL A 247 13.37 -27.70 -1.34
C VAL A 247 14.28 -26.93 -2.29
N GLU A 248 14.50 -27.48 -3.47
CA GLU A 248 15.17 -26.76 -4.54
C GLU A 248 14.21 -25.78 -5.20
N GLY A 249 14.64 -24.54 -5.28
CA GLY A 249 13.85 -23.48 -5.92
C GLY A 249 14.60 -22.84 -7.06
N PRO A 250 13.98 -21.80 -7.65
CA PRO A 250 14.56 -21.10 -8.78
C PRO A 250 15.90 -20.47 -8.44
N THR A 251 16.83 -20.50 -9.39
CA THR A 251 18.19 -19.97 -9.25
C THR A 251 18.47 -18.78 -10.13
N LYS A 252 17.55 -18.42 -11.02
CA LYS A 252 17.71 -17.30 -11.93
C LYS A 252 16.42 -16.57 -12.23
N LEU A 253 16.56 -15.27 -12.50
CA LEU A 253 15.51 -14.43 -13.10
C LEU A 253 15.75 -14.40 -14.60
N VAL A 254 14.72 -14.63 -15.39
CA VAL A 254 14.76 -14.51 -16.84
C VAL A 254 13.76 -13.43 -17.25
N PHE A 255 14.26 -12.40 -17.90
CA PHE A 255 13.45 -11.32 -18.45
C PHE A 255 13.29 -11.50 -19.95
N ILE A 256 12.07 -11.40 -20.44
CA ILE A 256 11.73 -11.55 -21.86
C ILE A 256 11.20 -10.21 -22.38
N GLN A 257 11.77 -9.76 -23.49
CA GLN A 257 11.23 -8.67 -24.29
C GLN A 257 10.85 -9.22 -25.67
N ALA A 258 9.60 -9.01 -26.07
CA ALA A 258 9.02 -9.59 -27.26
C ALA A 258 8.23 -8.57 -28.08
N ASP A 259 8.05 -8.84 -29.37
CA ASP A 259 7.09 -8.08 -30.16
C ASP A 259 5.66 -8.29 -29.65
N LYS A 260 4.88 -7.21 -29.58
CA LYS A 260 3.50 -7.21 -29.08
C LYS A 260 2.60 -8.30 -29.67
N LYS A 261 2.82 -8.65 -30.94
CA LYS A 261 2.06 -9.68 -31.67
C LYS A 261 2.25 -11.10 -31.11
N TYR A 262 3.34 -11.36 -30.38
CA TYR A 262 3.67 -12.68 -29.84
C TYR A 262 3.41 -12.82 -28.34
N ILE A 263 3.08 -11.74 -27.63
CA ILE A 263 2.93 -11.74 -26.17
C ILE A 263 1.92 -12.82 -25.73
N ASP A 264 0.75 -12.90 -26.36
CA ASP A 264 -0.28 -13.88 -25.99
C ASP A 264 0.12 -15.34 -26.28
N GLN A 265 0.97 -15.56 -27.25
CA GLN A 265 1.47 -16.90 -27.58
C GLN A 265 2.55 -17.34 -26.60
N ILE A 266 3.43 -16.42 -26.23
CA ILE A 266 4.48 -16.66 -25.24
C ILE A 266 3.84 -16.88 -23.86
N ASP A 267 2.86 -16.07 -23.49
CA ASP A 267 2.12 -16.19 -22.23
C ASP A 267 1.53 -17.60 -22.05
N ARG A 268 0.83 -18.11 -23.08
CA ARG A 268 0.29 -19.48 -23.06
C ARG A 268 1.36 -20.56 -22.97
N GLU A 269 2.52 -20.40 -23.61
CA GLU A 269 3.62 -21.38 -23.47
C GLU A 269 4.22 -21.36 -22.05
N LEU A 270 4.28 -20.19 -21.41
CA LEU A 270 4.73 -20.04 -20.04
C LEU A 270 3.70 -20.59 -19.05
N GLU A 271 2.41 -20.29 -19.24
CA GLU A 271 1.30 -20.86 -18.44
C GLU A 271 1.28 -22.38 -18.49
N ALA A 272 1.41 -22.97 -19.69
CA ALA A 272 1.44 -24.41 -19.85
C ALA A 272 2.65 -25.07 -19.16
N LYS A 273 3.72 -24.32 -18.94
CA LYS A 273 4.86 -24.79 -18.14
C LYS A 273 4.56 -24.63 -16.66
N GLU A 274 3.96 -23.52 -16.24
CA GLU A 274 3.57 -23.26 -14.84
C GLU A 274 2.63 -24.33 -14.30
N GLU A 275 1.62 -24.75 -15.08
CA GLU A 275 0.72 -25.83 -14.70
C GLU A 275 1.42 -27.16 -14.40
N LYS A 276 2.57 -27.39 -15.06
CA LYS A 276 3.40 -28.60 -14.87
C LYS A 276 4.46 -28.42 -13.79
N HIS A 277 4.79 -27.19 -13.48
CA HIS A 277 5.91 -26.82 -12.62
C HIS A 277 5.35 -26.33 -11.30
N LYS A 278 5.16 -27.23 -10.39
CA LYS A 278 4.78 -26.86 -9.04
C LYS A 278 6.04 -26.52 -8.25
N TYR A 279 6.55 -25.29 -8.36
CA TYR A 279 7.42 -24.75 -7.32
C TYR A 279 6.57 -24.50 -6.08
N ILE A 280 6.54 -25.46 -5.22
CA ILE A 280 5.64 -25.38 -4.14
C ILE A 280 6.40 -25.40 -2.83
N GLY A 281 6.50 -24.23 -2.24
CA GLY A 281 6.19 -24.25 -0.83
C GLY A 281 4.67 -24.08 -0.75
N ASN A 282 3.98 -24.93 -0.07
CA ASN A 282 2.53 -24.93 0.09
C ASN A 282 1.95 -23.68 0.74
N TYR A 283 2.77 -22.74 1.13
CA TYR A 283 2.40 -21.61 1.96
C TYR A 283 2.17 -20.33 1.21
N ASP A 284 2.55 -20.27 -0.07
CA ASP A 284 2.23 -19.09 -0.85
C ASP A 284 1.97 -19.48 -2.31
N SER A 285 0.71 -19.76 -2.60
CA SER A 285 0.19 -19.87 -3.97
C SER A 285 0.45 -18.63 -4.82
N THR A 286 1.13 -17.62 -4.25
CA THR A 286 1.44 -16.34 -4.88
C THR A 286 2.77 -16.33 -5.63
N VAL A 287 3.67 -17.30 -5.41
CA VAL A 287 4.93 -17.40 -6.16
C VAL A 287 4.67 -18.14 -7.46
N LYS A 288 4.71 -17.42 -8.55
CA LYS A 288 4.47 -17.93 -9.89
C LYS A 288 5.79 -18.21 -10.62
N PHE A 289 5.75 -19.14 -11.57
CA PHE A 289 6.86 -19.35 -12.48
C PHE A 289 7.09 -18.15 -13.38
N HIS A 290 6.00 -17.52 -13.85
CA HIS A 290 6.11 -16.33 -14.72
C HIS A 290 5.12 -15.24 -14.32
N TYR A 291 5.48 -14.03 -14.70
CA TYR A 291 4.68 -12.83 -14.52
C TYR A 291 4.59 -12.09 -15.86
N SER A 292 3.36 -11.84 -16.32
CA SER A 292 3.08 -11.12 -17.57
C SER A 292 2.80 -9.65 -17.29
N SER A 293 3.54 -8.75 -17.92
CA SER A 293 3.31 -7.31 -17.81
C SER A 293 1.94 -6.91 -18.36
N LYS A 294 1.49 -7.55 -19.44
CA LYS A 294 0.18 -7.29 -20.06
C LYS A 294 -0.96 -7.55 -19.09
N THR A 295 -0.95 -8.69 -18.41
CA THR A 295 -1.95 -9.06 -17.40
C THR A 295 -1.87 -8.10 -16.22
N ALA A 296 -0.67 -7.89 -15.67
CA ALA A 296 -0.47 -7.01 -14.54
C ALA A 296 -0.87 -5.54 -14.81
N ILE A 297 -0.60 -5.01 -15.99
CA ILE A 297 -1.03 -3.67 -16.42
C ILE A 297 -2.56 -3.58 -16.47
N THR A 298 -3.22 -4.60 -17.01
CA THR A 298 -4.68 -4.65 -17.12
C THR A 298 -5.32 -4.67 -15.74
N ASP A 299 -4.84 -5.54 -14.85
CA ASP A 299 -5.32 -5.67 -13.48
C ASP A 299 -5.11 -4.37 -12.69
N MET A 300 -3.92 -3.78 -12.79
CA MET A 300 -3.60 -2.51 -12.13
C MET A 300 -4.50 -1.37 -12.62
N LYS A 301 -4.77 -1.26 -13.92
CA LYS A 301 -5.67 -0.24 -14.46
C LYS A 301 -7.10 -0.44 -13.97
N THR A 302 -7.56 -1.68 -13.94
CA THR A 302 -8.91 -2.03 -13.43
C THR A 302 -9.01 -1.70 -11.94
N GLU A 303 -8.03 -2.11 -11.14
CA GLU A 303 -8.01 -1.83 -9.71
C GLU A 303 -8.00 -0.33 -9.41
N ARG A 304 -7.18 0.45 -10.12
CA ARG A 304 -7.14 1.92 -10.00
C ARG A 304 -8.46 2.57 -10.36
N ALA A 305 -9.11 2.12 -11.44
CA ALA A 305 -10.42 2.63 -11.84
C ALA A 305 -11.49 2.33 -10.79
N VAL A 306 -11.54 1.11 -10.28
CA VAL A 306 -12.48 0.70 -9.22
C VAL A 306 -12.23 1.47 -7.93
N LYS A 307 -10.98 1.58 -7.49
CA LYS A 307 -10.63 2.38 -6.29
C LYS A 307 -11.04 3.84 -6.42
N SER A 308 -10.79 4.46 -7.59
CA SER A 308 -11.18 5.84 -7.85
C SER A 308 -12.69 6.04 -7.78
N LEU A 309 -13.47 5.16 -8.40
CA LEU A 309 -14.93 5.20 -8.36
C LEU A 309 -15.47 5.06 -6.94
N ILE A 310 -14.94 4.10 -6.17
CA ILE A 310 -15.33 3.90 -4.77
C ILE A 310 -15.03 5.14 -3.94
N CYS A 311 -13.83 5.73 -4.07
CA CYS A 311 -13.46 6.95 -3.34
C CYS A 311 -14.41 8.10 -3.66
N VAL A 312 -14.67 8.37 -4.94
CA VAL A 312 -15.58 9.43 -5.38
C VAL A 312 -17.00 9.20 -4.83
N TYR A 313 -17.51 7.96 -4.93
CA TYR A 313 -18.83 7.60 -4.41
C TYR A 313 -18.93 7.86 -2.89
N ILE A 314 -17.93 7.45 -2.11
CA ILE A 314 -17.95 7.63 -0.66
C ILE A 314 -17.83 9.11 -0.30
N ILE A 315 -16.94 9.88 -0.93
CA ILE A 315 -16.81 11.33 -0.72
C ILE A 315 -18.14 12.03 -0.97
N PHE A 316 -18.83 11.69 -2.06
CA PHE A 316 -20.14 12.26 -2.40
C PHE A 316 -21.20 11.89 -1.37
N THR A 317 -21.26 10.62 -0.97
CA THR A 317 -22.22 10.13 0.03
C THR A 317 -22.02 10.80 1.39
N LEU A 318 -20.76 10.90 1.86
CA LEU A 318 -20.44 11.59 3.12
C LEU A 318 -20.80 13.08 3.08
N SER A 319 -20.61 13.72 1.91
CA SER A 319 -21.01 15.14 1.73
C SER A 319 -22.52 15.31 1.83
N ILE A 320 -23.30 14.42 1.20
CA ILE A 320 -24.76 14.44 1.31
C ILE A 320 -25.21 14.20 2.74
N LEU A 321 -24.60 13.25 3.46
CA LEU A 321 -24.90 13.01 4.88
C LEU A 321 -24.66 14.24 5.74
N ASN A 322 -23.56 14.97 5.50
CA ASN A 322 -23.30 16.23 6.18
C ASN A 322 -24.41 17.27 5.90
N TRP A 323 -24.88 17.37 4.67
CA TRP A 323 -25.94 18.29 4.30
C TRP A 323 -27.28 17.92 4.94
N ILE A 324 -27.62 16.63 4.93
CA ILE A 324 -28.86 16.12 5.59
C ILE A 324 -28.78 16.41 7.09
N MET A 325 -27.64 16.17 7.72
CA MET A 325 -27.44 16.42 9.15
C MET A 325 -27.61 17.90 9.50
N LEU A 326 -27.03 18.80 8.71
CA LEU A 326 -27.19 20.25 8.89
C LEU A 326 -28.65 20.68 8.69
N TYR A 327 -29.35 20.12 7.71
CA TYR A 327 -30.76 20.36 7.47
C TYR A 327 -31.61 19.90 8.68
N ALA A 328 -31.42 18.66 9.11
CA ALA A 328 -32.15 18.08 10.23
C ALA A 328 -31.94 18.88 11.54
N MET A 329 -30.68 19.25 11.83
CA MET A 329 -30.37 20.10 12.97
C MET A 329 -31.12 21.45 12.90
N ASN A 330 -31.12 22.07 11.72
CA ASN A 330 -31.81 23.35 11.55
C ASN A 330 -33.34 23.24 11.78
N GLU A 331 -33.97 22.18 11.30
CA GLU A 331 -35.41 21.95 11.53
C GLU A 331 -35.71 21.63 12.99
N MET A 332 -34.89 20.83 13.65
CA MET A 332 -35.03 20.52 15.07
C MET A 332 -34.94 21.80 15.97
N GLU A 333 -34.04 22.71 15.64
CA GLU A 333 -33.83 23.95 16.40
C GLU A 333 -34.80 25.06 16.01
N LYS A 334 -35.60 24.90 14.98
CA LYS A 334 -36.46 25.97 14.45
C LYS A 334 -37.46 26.49 15.47
N LYS A 335 -38.12 25.59 16.21
CA LYS A 335 -39.08 25.96 17.24
C LYS A 335 -38.42 26.76 18.37
N GLU A 336 -37.30 26.28 18.88
CA GLU A 336 -36.55 26.96 19.96
C GLU A 336 -36.00 28.30 19.50
N LYS A 337 -35.52 28.41 18.27
CA LYS A 337 -35.07 29.69 17.67
C LYS A 337 -36.21 30.68 17.56
N THR A 338 -37.40 30.24 17.20
CA THR A 338 -38.61 31.10 17.11
C THR A 338 -39.06 31.57 18.50
N GLU A 339 -39.11 30.68 19.49
CA GLU A 339 -39.44 31.05 20.89
C GLU A 339 -38.44 32.04 21.47
N ARG A 340 -37.14 31.82 21.23
CA ARG A 340 -36.08 32.73 21.64
C ARG A 340 -36.21 34.10 20.97
N GLU A 341 -36.47 34.14 19.67
CA GLU A 341 -36.67 35.40 18.96
C GLU A 341 -37.82 36.20 19.55
N LYS A 342 -38.97 35.55 19.82
CA LYS A 342 -40.12 36.19 20.51
C LYS A 342 -39.74 36.74 21.88
N PHE A 343 -38.95 35.97 22.66
CA PHE A 343 -38.47 36.42 23.96
C PHE A 343 -37.53 37.64 23.83
N LEU A 344 -36.60 37.64 22.89
CA LEU A 344 -35.69 38.76 22.68
C LEU A 344 -36.43 40.04 22.22
N ILE A 345 -37.50 39.86 21.44
CA ILE A 345 -38.40 40.97 21.04
C ILE A 345 -39.09 41.55 22.29
N SER A 346 -39.63 40.68 23.15
CA SER A 346 -40.30 41.13 24.36
C SER A 346 -39.35 41.84 25.36
N MET A 347 -38.06 41.53 25.30
CA MET A 347 -37.02 42.20 26.06
C MET A 347 -36.56 43.54 25.45
N GLY A 348 -37.13 43.95 24.29
CA GLY A 348 -36.79 45.21 23.63
C GLY A 348 -35.48 45.19 22.85
N MET A 349 -34.92 44.00 22.54
CA MET A 349 -33.67 43.89 21.81
C MET A 349 -33.82 44.34 20.36
N ASP A 350 -32.94 45.23 19.90
CA ASP A 350 -32.97 45.74 18.50
C ASP A 350 -32.82 44.64 17.45
N LYS A 351 -33.49 44.80 16.33
CA LYS A 351 -33.46 43.87 15.20
C LYS A 351 -32.05 43.62 14.69
N LYS A 352 -31.18 44.63 14.69
CA LYS A 352 -29.78 44.52 14.32
C LYS A 352 -28.98 43.57 15.24
N GLU A 353 -29.16 43.71 16.53
CA GLU A 353 -28.46 42.90 17.52
C GLU A 353 -28.91 41.45 17.48
N ARG A 354 -30.22 41.20 17.36
CA ARG A 354 -30.77 39.85 17.17
C ARG A 354 -30.20 39.17 15.92
N LYS A 355 -30.15 39.89 14.77
CA LYS A 355 -29.55 39.38 13.55
C LYS A 355 -28.05 39.06 13.71
N LYS A 356 -27.30 39.89 14.43
CA LYS A 356 -25.89 39.69 14.73
C LYS A 356 -25.66 38.44 15.60
N MET A 357 -26.49 38.25 16.61
CA MET A 357 -26.42 37.09 17.52
C MET A 357 -26.71 35.77 16.76
N ASN A 358 -27.79 35.73 15.99
CA ASN A 358 -28.14 34.57 15.17
C ASN A 358 -27.06 34.25 14.12
N LYS A 359 -26.49 35.29 13.54
CA LYS A 359 -25.37 35.13 12.60
C LYS A 359 -24.14 34.50 13.26
N ARG A 360 -23.80 34.94 14.49
CA ARG A 360 -22.65 34.42 15.25
C ARG A 360 -22.82 32.94 15.61
N GLU A 361 -24.00 32.52 16.03
CA GLU A 361 -24.29 31.11 16.30
C GLU A 361 -24.06 30.23 15.08
N TRP A 362 -24.59 30.64 13.90
CA TRP A 362 -24.44 29.91 12.67
C TRP A 362 -22.96 29.77 12.26
N TYR A 363 -22.14 30.79 12.48
CA TYR A 363 -20.71 30.69 12.17
C TYR A 363 -19.99 29.66 13.04
N ILE A 364 -20.39 29.47 14.29
CA ILE A 364 -19.80 28.48 15.18
C ILE A 364 -19.98 27.07 14.60
N TYR A 365 -21.14 26.75 14.06
CA TYR A 365 -21.41 25.43 13.46
C TYR A 365 -20.57 25.11 12.23
N TRP A 366 -20.02 26.10 11.58
CA TRP A 366 -19.20 25.92 10.39
C TRP A 366 -17.71 26.14 10.66
N ILE A 367 -17.36 27.18 11.40
CA ILE A 367 -15.96 27.55 11.64
C ILE A 367 -15.24 26.51 12.49
N ILE A 368 -15.86 26.04 13.57
CA ILE A 368 -15.21 25.06 14.48
C ILE A 368 -14.89 23.75 13.77
N PRO A 369 -15.84 23.08 13.07
CA PRO A 369 -15.53 21.87 12.31
C PRO A 369 -14.49 22.09 11.22
N THR A 370 -14.52 23.25 10.55
CA THR A 370 -13.54 23.58 9.52
C THR A 370 -12.13 23.73 10.10
N ILE A 371 -11.99 24.37 11.25
CA ILE A 371 -10.70 24.46 11.96
C ILE A 371 -10.21 23.07 12.37
N ILE A 372 -11.10 22.24 12.93
CA ILE A 372 -10.77 20.87 13.31
C ILE A 372 -10.31 20.07 12.09
N LEU A 373 -11.01 20.19 10.96
CA LEU A 373 -10.63 19.54 9.69
C LEU A 373 -9.22 19.96 9.25
N ILE A 374 -8.94 21.26 9.22
CA ILE A 374 -7.63 21.77 8.79
C ILE A 374 -6.52 21.26 9.70
N ILE A 375 -6.70 21.34 11.02
CA ILE A 375 -5.69 20.89 11.99
C ILE A 375 -5.47 19.39 11.86
N SER A 376 -6.54 18.59 11.83
CA SER A 376 -6.42 17.15 11.69
C SER A 376 -5.77 16.73 10.37
N THR A 377 -6.13 17.38 9.26
CA THR A 377 -5.49 17.11 7.95
C THR A 377 -3.99 17.40 7.99
N ILE A 378 -3.56 18.52 8.57
CA ILE A 378 -2.13 18.86 8.68
C ILE A 378 -1.38 17.82 9.53
N LEU A 379 -1.93 17.41 10.67
CA LEU A 379 -1.29 16.46 11.58
C LEU A 379 -1.12 15.07 10.91
N PHE A 380 -2.19 14.54 10.34
CA PHE A 380 -2.17 13.21 9.74
C PHE A 380 -1.49 13.15 8.38
N MET A 381 -1.41 14.27 7.67
CA MET A 381 -0.75 14.33 6.37
C MET A 381 0.75 14.06 6.46
N GLN A 382 1.42 14.65 7.44
CA GLN A 382 2.86 14.43 7.64
C GLN A 382 3.16 12.97 7.97
N ASP A 383 2.38 12.37 8.85
CA ASP A 383 2.51 10.96 9.22
C ASP A 383 2.25 10.03 8.02
N THR A 384 1.19 10.31 7.27
CA THR A 384 0.85 9.53 6.07
C THR A 384 1.93 9.62 4.99
N MET A 385 2.51 10.81 4.76
CA MET A 385 3.58 10.97 3.78
C MET A 385 4.86 10.23 4.20
N ALA A 386 5.18 10.24 5.49
CA ALA A 386 6.30 9.47 6.03
C ALA A 386 6.06 7.96 5.90
N ALA A 387 4.86 7.49 6.26
CA ALA A 387 4.48 6.09 6.14
C ALA A 387 4.45 5.57 4.68
N ARG A 388 4.25 6.47 3.71
CA ARG A 388 4.30 6.15 2.27
C ARG A 388 5.68 6.32 1.65
N MET A 389 6.68 6.69 2.43
CA MET A 389 8.04 7.01 1.97
C MET A 389 8.08 8.10 0.87
N TYR A 390 7.08 8.97 0.82
CA TYR A 390 7.07 10.05 -0.16
C TYR A 390 8.18 11.06 0.13
N SER A 391 8.96 11.39 -0.88
CA SER A 391 10.07 12.32 -0.79
C SER A 391 10.08 13.30 -1.98
N GLY A 392 10.78 14.42 -1.81
CA GLY A 392 11.02 15.39 -2.89
C GLY A 392 9.73 15.93 -3.51
N ASP A 393 9.66 15.90 -4.84
CA ASP A 393 8.57 16.53 -5.59
C ASP A 393 7.23 15.78 -5.47
N ILE A 394 7.24 14.46 -5.31
CA ILE A 394 6.02 13.68 -5.11
C ILE A 394 5.29 14.14 -3.85
N ARG A 395 6.05 14.34 -2.76
CA ARG A 395 5.50 14.87 -1.51
C ARG A 395 4.84 16.22 -1.70
N LYS A 396 5.52 17.17 -2.35
CA LYS A 396 4.98 18.52 -2.62
C LYS A 396 3.71 18.50 -3.48
N ILE A 397 3.68 17.65 -4.51
CA ILE A 397 2.50 17.49 -5.37
C ILE A 397 1.32 16.97 -4.57
N CYS A 398 1.51 15.94 -3.76
CA CYS A 398 0.45 15.39 -2.92
C CYS A 398 -0.04 16.41 -1.88
N GLU A 399 0.87 17.16 -1.24
CA GLU A 399 0.52 18.22 -0.30
C GLU A 399 -0.32 19.32 -0.95
N LEU A 400 0.05 19.75 -2.15
CA LEU A 400 -0.69 20.77 -2.90
C LEU A 400 -2.08 20.27 -3.31
N GLN A 401 -2.18 19.05 -3.78
CA GLN A 401 -3.45 18.45 -4.20
C GLN A 401 -4.39 18.23 -3.02
N GLU A 402 -3.90 17.74 -1.89
CA GLU A 402 -4.70 17.59 -0.67
C GLU A 402 -5.21 18.93 -0.17
N THR A 403 -4.36 19.95 -0.18
CA THR A 403 -4.78 21.34 0.11
C THR A 403 -5.90 21.79 -0.83
N GLY A 404 -5.80 21.45 -2.12
CA GLY A 404 -6.83 21.71 -3.11
C GLY A 404 -8.15 20.99 -2.80
N VAL A 405 -8.11 19.71 -2.42
CA VAL A 405 -9.30 18.94 -2.03
C VAL A 405 -10.00 19.57 -0.82
N VAL A 406 -9.24 19.90 0.21
CA VAL A 406 -9.77 20.58 1.41
C VAL A 406 -10.37 21.93 1.07
N ALA A 407 -9.69 22.75 0.24
CA ALA A 407 -10.20 24.03 -0.19
C ALA A 407 -11.52 23.92 -0.97
N VAL A 408 -11.60 23.01 -1.92
CA VAL A 408 -12.84 22.75 -2.69
C VAL A 408 -13.96 22.28 -1.75
N TRP A 409 -13.66 21.40 -0.82
CA TRP A 409 -14.61 20.93 0.18
C TRP A 409 -15.15 22.07 1.05
N ILE A 410 -14.27 22.96 1.54
CA ILE A 410 -14.63 24.15 2.34
C ILE A 410 -15.56 25.06 1.53
N VAL A 411 -15.25 25.33 0.26
CA VAL A 411 -16.06 26.18 -0.61
C VAL A 411 -17.46 25.59 -0.82
N ILE A 412 -17.56 24.31 -1.20
CA ILE A 412 -18.83 23.64 -1.46
C ILE A 412 -19.71 23.62 -0.21
N ASN A 413 -19.16 23.21 0.91
CA ASN A 413 -19.91 23.16 2.18
C ASN A 413 -20.22 24.56 2.70
N GLY A 414 -19.33 25.54 2.50
CA GLY A 414 -19.58 26.94 2.82
C GLY A 414 -20.74 27.55 2.03
N ILE A 415 -20.85 27.25 0.73
CA ILE A 415 -21.96 27.67 -0.12
C ILE A 415 -23.27 27.04 0.40
N TYR A 416 -23.27 25.72 0.65
CA TYR A 416 -24.45 25.02 1.17
C TYR A 416 -24.89 25.62 2.52
N PHE A 417 -23.92 25.82 3.42
CA PHE A 417 -24.15 26.46 4.72
C PHE A 417 -24.73 27.87 4.58
N TRP A 418 -24.22 28.68 3.65
CA TRP A 418 -24.75 30.02 3.37
C TRP A 418 -26.21 29.97 2.87
N ILE A 419 -26.53 29.05 1.97
CA ILE A 419 -27.90 28.85 1.44
C ILE A 419 -28.85 28.49 2.59
N MET A 420 -28.46 27.55 3.45
CA MET A 420 -29.26 27.10 4.60
C MET A 420 -29.47 28.24 5.61
N ASN A 421 -28.41 28.99 5.92
CA ASN A 421 -28.52 30.16 6.79
C ASN A 421 -29.48 31.24 6.21
N ARG A 422 -29.44 31.47 4.90
CA ARG A 422 -30.34 32.41 4.24
C ARG A 422 -31.80 31.91 4.30
N LYS A 423 -32.05 30.62 4.13
CA LYS A 423 -33.37 30.01 4.21
C LYS A 423 -33.93 30.09 5.64
N ALA A 424 -33.12 29.78 6.62
CA ALA A 424 -33.48 29.90 8.05
C ALA A 424 -33.88 31.31 8.44
N ARG A 425 -33.16 32.33 7.93
CA ARG A 425 -33.48 33.77 8.20
C ARG A 425 -34.79 34.18 7.57
N ARG A 426 -35.09 33.78 6.35
CA ARG A 426 -36.38 34.12 5.70
C ARG A 426 -37.57 33.49 6.43
N GLY A 427 -37.41 32.28 6.97
CA GLY A 427 -38.41 31.63 7.81
C GLY A 427 -38.77 32.43 9.07
N ILE A 428 -37.77 33.06 9.71
CA ILE A 428 -37.94 33.92 10.90
C ILE A 428 -38.59 35.25 10.52
N GLU A 429 -38.15 35.87 9.42
CA GLU A 429 -38.68 37.19 8.97
C GLU A 429 -40.17 37.12 8.54
N ASN A 430 -40.65 35.98 8.04
CA ASN A 430 -42.04 35.78 7.67
C ASN A 430 -42.98 35.58 8.87
N HIS A 431 -42.46 35.33 10.08
CA HIS A 431 -43.22 35.30 11.33
C HIS A 431 -43.29 36.67 12.02
N ASP A 432 -42.50 37.66 11.57
CA ASP A 432 -42.53 39.04 12.04
C ASP A 432 -43.60 39.90 11.30
N LYS A 433 -44.25 39.32 10.28
CA LYS A 433 -45.40 39.90 9.57
C LYS A 433 -46.71 39.26 10.05
#